data_64c3936de8ecc702f33bef73ed22099d
#
_entry.id   64c3936de8ecc702f33bef73ed22099d
#
_cell.length_a   1.000
_cell.length_b   1.000
_cell.length_c   1.000
_cell.angle_alpha   90.00
_cell.angle_beta   90.00
_cell.angle_gamma   90.00
#
_symmetry.space_group_name_H-M   'P 1'
#
loop_
_entity.id
_entity.type
_entity.pdbx_description
1 polymer ?
#
loop_
_entity_poly.entity_id
_entity_poly.type
_entity_poly.pdbx_seq_one_letter_code
_entity_poly.pdbx_strand_id
1 'polypeptide(L)'
;MKKILFSALVGAMIISCSRDNDNTNPTTPQTLATNETGILPTKLTSSQTGEADKVTTFSYNGNMLIKATHDNKDVIYTYTGDLITSMNNPNESSYVFNYDSNGNLISEKTKFYNGTIKISENDITYIVNGTTVTAQKISKSYLPTDGTLSSITTSTITYTLDAKKRPIKEVEVSEKKDTAGNLIEKANDTTTYQYANHHSFSENIKGMDKLIYSSIAIGGGDSVNIFFPISYIKQEINKSFYHSGSSHFNYSYTGESKVEYTLNTNNYPTKIQLKTKDSATGQYKNSISITIEYNK
;
A
#
# COMPACT_ATOMS: atom_id res chain seq x y z
N MET A 1 19.41 7.12 6.71
CA MET A 1 17.96 7.34 6.69
C MET A 1 17.33 7.03 5.33
N LYS A 2 17.90 7.41 4.17
CA LYS A 2 17.32 7.14 2.81
C LYS A 2 17.09 5.65 2.45
N LYS A 3 17.84 4.70 3.03
CA LYS A 3 17.74 3.26 2.69
C LYS A 3 16.51 2.55 3.26
N ILE A 4 15.89 3.10 4.29
CA ILE A 4 14.74 2.46 4.98
C ILE A 4 13.43 2.68 4.21
N LEU A 5 13.30 3.81 3.51
CA LEU A 5 12.07 4.16 2.79
C LEU A 5 11.70 3.21 1.64
N PHE A 6 12.68 2.70 0.91
CA PHE A 6 12.41 1.88 -0.28
C PHE A 6 12.02 0.44 0.07
N SER A 7 12.58 -0.12 1.14
CA SER A 7 12.20 -1.46 1.61
C SER A 7 10.76 -1.53 2.11
N ALA A 8 10.24 -0.43 2.67
CA ALA A 8 8.85 -0.35 3.12
C ALA A 8 7.84 -0.30 1.97
N LEU A 9 8.24 0.25 0.80
CA LEU A 9 7.34 0.39 -0.36
C LEU A 9 7.08 -0.94 -1.06
N VAL A 10 8.01 -1.86 -1.00
CA VAL A 10 7.94 -3.13 -1.72
C VAL A 10 7.51 -4.28 -0.80
N GLY A 11 7.79 -4.18 0.49
CA GLY A 11 7.36 -5.17 1.48
C GLY A 11 5.85 -5.21 1.71
N ALA A 12 5.12 -4.36 1.01
CA ALA A 12 3.69 -4.19 1.21
C ALA A 12 2.78 -5.08 0.35
N MET A 13 3.31 -6.12 -0.30
CA MET A 13 2.49 -6.93 -1.19
C MET A 13 2.60 -8.41 -0.83
N ILE A 14 1.63 -9.03 -0.11
CA ILE A 14 1.74 -10.37 0.22
C ILE A 14 0.69 -11.21 0.87
N ILE A 15 0.28 -12.46 0.79
CA ILE A 15 -0.43 -13.37 1.08
C ILE A 15 -0.85 -14.42 1.66
N SER A 16 -1.26 -15.19 1.91
CA SER A 16 -1.86 -16.13 2.49
C SER A 16 -2.37 -17.38 2.51
N CYS A 17 -2.74 -18.24 3.16
CA CYS A 17 -3.14 -19.62 2.97
C CYS A 17 -4.58 -19.92 3.31
N SER A 18 -5.21 -20.69 2.49
CA SER A 18 -6.38 -21.46 2.84
C SER A 18 -6.05 -22.95 2.86
N ARG A 19 -6.60 -23.66 3.82
CA ARG A 19 -6.68 -25.12 3.83
C ARG A 19 -7.86 -25.55 2.99
N ASP A 20 -7.60 -26.40 2.00
CA ASP A 20 -8.47 -27.53 1.72
C ASP A 20 -7.60 -28.73 1.32
N ASN A 21 -7.86 -29.86 1.97
CA ASN A 21 -7.28 -31.14 1.67
C ASN A 21 -7.91 -31.66 0.38
N ASP A 22 -7.17 -31.59 -0.73
CA ASP A 22 -7.35 -32.57 -1.78
C ASP A 22 -6.01 -32.94 -2.41
N ASN A 23 -5.73 -34.22 -2.32
CA ASN A 23 -4.52 -34.90 -2.70
C ASN A 23 -4.51 -35.14 -4.20
N THR A 24 -3.97 -34.18 -4.98
CA THR A 24 -3.63 -34.41 -6.38
C THR A 24 -2.26 -33.82 -6.72
N ASN A 25 -1.41 -34.68 -7.24
CA ASN A 25 -0.06 -34.38 -7.74
C ASN A 25 0.00 -33.10 -8.59
N PRO A 26 1.09 -32.31 -8.50
CA PRO A 26 1.29 -31.17 -9.37
C PRO A 26 1.66 -31.67 -10.77
N THR A 27 0.69 -31.77 -11.63
CA THR A 27 0.87 -31.94 -13.07
C THR A 27 1.11 -30.60 -13.72
N THR A 28 2.22 -30.48 -14.47
CA THR A 28 2.54 -29.58 -15.58
C THR A 28 1.96 -28.15 -15.56
N PRO A 29 2.73 -27.10 -15.91
CA PRO A 29 2.21 -25.76 -16.07
C PRO A 29 1.05 -25.77 -17.06
N GLN A 30 -0.18 -25.57 -16.59
CA GLN A 30 -1.34 -25.36 -17.46
C GLN A 30 -1.09 -24.11 -18.31
N THR A 31 -1.08 -24.31 -19.62
CA THR A 31 -1.16 -23.25 -20.60
C THR A 31 -2.46 -22.49 -20.33
N LEU A 32 -2.36 -21.24 -19.87
CA LEU A 32 -3.48 -20.38 -19.54
C LEU A 32 -4.39 -20.26 -20.76
N ALA A 33 -5.66 -20.66 -20.59
CA ALA A 33 -6.68 -20.41 -21.60
C ALA A 33 -6.77 -18.90 -21.85
N THR A 34 -6.67 -18.50 -23.11
CA THR A 34 -6.78 -17.11 -23.57
C THR A 34 -8.24 -16.64 -23.54
N ASN A 35 -8.81 -16.50 -22.35
CA ASN A 35 -9.98 -15.65 -22.19
C ASN A 35 -9.51 -14.20 -22.27
N GLU A 36 -10.26 -13.32 -22.92
CA GLU A 36 -9.89 -11.91 -23.10
C GLU A 36 -9.59 -11.24 -21.76
N THR A 37 -8.32 -11.27 -21.40
CA THR A 37 -7.83 -10.56 -20.24
C THR A 37 -7.75 -9.08 -20.58
N GLY A 38 -8.08 -8.20 -19.64
CA GLY A 38 -7.85 -6.78 -19.79
C GLY A 38 -6.37 -6.45 -20.02
N ILE A 39 -6.05 -5.19 -20.21
CA ILE A 39 -4.67 -4.72 -20.24
C ILE A 39 -4.10 -4.87 -18.82
N LEU A 40 -3.14 -5.77 -18.65
CA LEU A 40 -2.54 -6.09 -17.36
C LEU A 40 -1.04 -5.77 -17.38
N PRO A 41 -0.49 -5.17 -16.31
CA PRO A 41 0.95 -4.97 -16.22
C PRO A 41 1.66 -6.32 -16.10
N THR A 42 2.73 -6.52 -16.86
CA THR A 42 3.56 -7.74 -16.80
C THR A 42 4.85 -7.49 -16.05
N LYS A 43 5.33 -6.23 -16.08
CA LYS A 43 6.57 -5.84 -15.42
C LYS A 43 6.56 -4.36 -15.06
N LEU A 44 7.12 -4.06 -13.89
CA LEU A 44 7.50 -2.71 -13.47
C LEU A 44 9.02 -2.65 -13.30
N THR A 45 9.63 -1.56 -13.77
CA THR A 45 11.02 -1.23 -13.47
C THR A 45 11.05 0.11 -12.77
N SER A 46 11.48 0.14 -11.53
CA SER A 46 11.62 1.37 -10.76
C SER A 46 13.07 1.79 -10.64
N SER A 47 13.33 3.06 -10.92
CA SER A 47 14.65 3.68 -10.90
C SER A 47 14.65 4.84 -9.92
N GLN A 48 15.66 4.91 -9.07
CA GLN A 48 15.92 6.02 -8.16
C GLN A 48 17.38 6.45 -8.28
N THR A 49 17.64 7.77 -8.25
CA THR A 49 19.00 8.31 -8.40
C THR A 49 19.94 7.73 -7.35
N GLY A 50 21.02 7.11 -7.79
CA GLY A 50 22.06 6.52 -6.93
C GLY A 50 21.76 5.10 -6.44
N GLU A 51 20.68 4.48 -6.90
CA GLU A 51 20.35 3.06 -6.62
C GLU A 51 20.25 2.26 -7.92
N ALA A 52 20.46 0.93 -7.84
CA ALA A 52 20.20 0.05 -8.96
C ALA A 52 18.70 -0.05 -9.25
N ASP A 53 18.36 -0.23 -10.50
CA ASP A 53 16.97 -0.46 -10.92
C ASP A 53 16.40 -1.70 -10.24
N LYS A 54 15.16 -1.60 -9.80
CA LYS A 54 14.40 -2.70 -9.18
C LYS A 54 13.30 -3.16 -10.12
N VAL A 55 13.18 -4.45 -10.27
CA VAL A 55 12.22 -5.06 -11.20
C VAL A 55 11.18 -5.84 -10.42
N THR A 56 9.91 -5.61 -10.75
CA THR A 56 8.78 -6.43 -10.31
C THR A 56 8.11 -7.06 -11.52
N THR A 57 7.91 -8.37 -11.50
CA THR A 57 7.16 -9.11 -12.51
C THR A 57 5.87 -9.67 -11.94
N PHE A 58 4.86 -9.86 -12.77
CA PHE A 58 3.53 -10.29 -12.36
C PHE A 58 3.09 -11.57 -13.06
N SER A 59 2.42 -12.45 -12.33
CA SER A 59 1.81 -13.67 -12.84
C SER A 59 0.32 -13.69 -12.53
N TYR A 60 -0.49 -14.10 -13.50
CA TYR A 60 -1.94 -14.01 -13.43
C TYR A 60 -2.63 -15.35 -13.71
N ASN A 61 -3.85 -15.50 -13.16
CA ASN A 61 -4.85 -16.44 -13.62
C ASN A 61 -6.05 -15.62 -14.13
N GLY A 62 -6.22 -15.48 -15.45
CA GLY A 62 -7.12 -14.49 -16.04
C GLY A 62 -6.70 -13.08 -15.59
N ASN A 63 -7.61 -12.36 -14.95
CA ASN A 63 -7.33 -11.03 -14.37
C ASN A 63 -7.01 -11.08 -12.87
N MET A 64 -6.89 -12.26 -12.26
CA MET A 64 -6.46 -12.42 -10.88
C MET A 64 -4.94 -12.40 -10.82
N LEU A 65 -4.36 -11.47 -10.09
CA LEU A 65 -2.93 -11.45 -9.80
C LEU A 65 -2.61 -12.53 -8.76
N ILE A 66 -1.97 -13.61 -9.18
CA ILE A 66 -1.63 -14.72 -8.27
C ILE A 66 -0.24 -14.57 -7.62
N LYS A 67 0.66 -13.87 -8.31
CA LYS A 67 2.00 -13.66 -7.81
C LYS A 67 2.63 -12.39 -8.39
N ALA A 68 3.36 -11.65 -7.55
CA ALA A 68 4.33 -10.66 -7.97
C ALA A 68 5.72 -11.07 -7.45
N THR A 69 6.76 -10.93 -8.24
CA THR A 69 8.15 -11.22 -7.83
C THR A 69 8.96 -9.94 -7.88
N HIS A 70 9.52 -9.53 -6.75
CA HIS A 70 10.37 -8.35 -6.63
C HIS A 70 11.71 -8.74 -6.02
N ASP A 71 12.83 -8.41 -6.67
CA ASP A 71 14.18 -8.74 -6.20
C ASP A 71 14.30 -10.20 -5.72
N ASN A 72 13.77 -11.17 -6.51
CA ASN A 72 13.69 -12.59 -6.21
C ASN A 72 12.83 -12.98 -4.99
N LYS A 73 12.00 -12.07 -4.48
CA LYS A 73 11.06 -12.35 -3.41
C LYS A 73 9.64 -12.43 -3.97
N ASP A 74 8.99 -13.53 -3.69
CA ASP A 74 7.65 -13.78 -4.19
C ASP A 74 6.57 -13.22 -3.25
N VAL A 75 5.64 -12.57 -3.88
CA VAL A 75 4.41 -12.06 -3.36
C VAL A 75 3.27 -12.90 -3.92
N ILE A 76 2.57 -13.68 -3.10
CA ILE A 76 1.47 -14.56 -3.52
C ILE A 76 0.13 -13.96 -3.09
N TYR A 77 -0.87 -13.96 -3.92
CA TYR A 77 -2.20 -13.44 -3.66
C TYR A 77 -3.19 -14.59 -3.56
N THR A 78 -4.12 -14.50 -2.61
CA THR A 78 -5.22 -15.47 -2.47
C THR A 78 -6.56 -14.76 -2.64
N TYR A 79 -7.48 -15.45 -3.27
CA TYR A 79 -8.80 -14.93 -3.60
C TYR A 79 -9.91 -15.79 -3.00
N THR A 80 -11.03 -15.15 -2.72
CA THR A 80 -12.33 -15.81 -2.58
C THR A 80 -13.27 -15.16 -3.57
N GLY A 81 -13.68 -15.90 -4.60
CA GLY A 81 -14.34 -15.31 -5.76
C GLY A 81 -13.43 -14.30 -6.45
N ASP A 82 -13.89 -13.06 -6.62
CA ASP A 82 -13.14 -11.97 -7.23
C ASP A 82 -12.44 -11.04 -6.20
N LEU A 83 -12.49 -11.39 -4.91
CA LEU A 83 -11.94 -10.58 -3.82
C LEU A 83 -10.57 -11.10 -3.39
N ILE A 84 -9.59 -10.22 -3.26
CA ILE A 84 -8.30 -10.54 -2.66
C ILE A 84 -8.50 -10.68 -1.16
N THR A 85 -8.42 -11.90 -0.64
CA THR A 85 -8.62 -12.17 0.80
C THR A 85 -7.32 -12.15 1.57
N SER A 86 -6.24 -12.28 0.87
CA SER A 86 -4.97 -12.15 1.55
C SER A 86 -3.78 -12.01 0.60
N MET A 87 -2.65 -11.53 1.17
CA MET A 87 -1.40 -11.29 0.47
C MET A 87 -0.20 -11.58 1.40
N ASN A 88 0.93 -12.26 1.02
CA ASN A 88 2.10 -12.64 1.84
C ASN A 88 3.46 -12.65 1.21
N ASN A 89 4.45 -12.12 1.81
CA ASN A 89 5.85 -12.32 1.56
C ASN A 89 6.45 -13.15 2.70
N PRO A 90 6.78 -14.38 2.49
CA PRO A 90 7.37 -15.18 3.53
C PRO A 90 8.51 -14.44 4.22
N ASN A 91 8.45 -14.38 5.56
CA ASN A 91 9.43 -13.71 6.43
C ASN A 91 9.52 -12.17 6.35
N GLU A 92 8.66 -11.51 5.61
CA GLU A 92 8.62 -10.04 5.54
C GLU A 92 7.29 -9.45 5.99
N SER A 93 6.18 -9.89 5.42
CA SER A 93 4.88 -9.36 5.80
C SER A 93 3.70 -10.24 5.38
N SER A 94 2.56 -10.08 6.02
CA SER A 94 1.32 -10.76 5.66
C SER A 94 0.14 -9.82 5.85
N TYR A 95 -0.86 -9.94 4.97
CA TYR A 95 -2.11 -9.19 5.01
C TYR A 95 -3.28 -10.16 4.90
N VAL A 96 -4.32 -9.90 5.65
CA VAL A 96 -5.61 -10.62 5.57
C VAL A 96 -6.71 -9.57 5.48
N PHE A 97 -7.62 -9.74 4.52
CA PHE A 97 -8.72 -8.83 4.26
C PHE A 97 -10.05 -9.54 4.45
N ASN A 98 -11.00 -8.87 5.10
CA ASN A 98 -12.36 -9.37 5.24
C ASN A 98 -13.34 -8.37 4.63
N TYR A 99 -14.39 -8.89 4.02
CA TYR A 99 -15.39 -8.12 3.30
C TYR A 99 -16.78 -8.40 3.81
N ASP A 100 -17.68 -7.45 3.67
CA ASP A 100 -19.13 -7.68 3.87
C ASP A 100 -19.75 -8.42 2.67
N SER A 101 -21.04 -8.72 2.75
CA SER A 101 -21.79 -9.39 1.69
C SER A 101 -21.90 -8.57 0.39
N ASN A 102 -21.59 -7.27 0.42
CA ASN A 102 -21.58 -6.38 -0.74
C ASN A 102 -20.17 -6.24 -1.35
N GLY A 103 -19.17 -6.91 -0.78
CA GLY A 103 -17.77 -6.84 -1.20
C GLY A 103 -17.07 -5.55 -0.76
N ASN A 104 -17.56 -4.83 0.25
CA ASN A 104 -16.83 -3.73 0.84
C ASN A 104 -15.83 -4.26 1.87
N LEU A 105 -14.61 -3.73 1.86
CA LEU A 105 -13.60 -4.05 2.88
C LEU A 105 -14.07 -3.58 4.25
N ILE A 106 -14.17 -4.50 5.22
CA ILE A 106 -14.61 -4.22 6.60
C ILE A 106 -13.51 -4.39 7.63
N SER A 107 -12.49 -5.17 7.33
CA SER A 107 -11.31 -5.25 8.20
C SER A 107 -10.06 -5.68 7.45
N GLU A 108 -8.93 -5.30 8.01
CA GLU A 108 -7.61 -5.65 7.54
C GLU A 108 -6.71 -5.99 8.74
N LYS A 109 -5.92 -7.05 8.59
CA LYS A 109 -4.85 -7.38 9.54
C LYS A 109 -3.54 -7.49 8.80
N THR A 110 -2.51 -6.75 9.27
CA THR A 110 -1.18 -6.80 8.69
C THR A 110 -0.15 -7.17 9.74
N LYS A 111 0.89 -7.90 9.33
CA LYS A 111 2.05 -8.22 10.16
C LYS A 111 3.31 -8.01 9.35
N PHE A 112 4.33 -7.45 9.98
CA PHE A 112 5.66 -7.26 9.39
C PHE A 112 6.70 -8.01 10.21
N TYR A 113 7.69 -8.57 9.52
CA TYR A 113 8.73 -9.39 10.12
C TYR A 113 10.12 -8.92 9.71
N ASN A 114 11.10 -9.16 10.58
CA ASN A 114 12.51 -9.14 10.25
C ASN A 114 13.02 -10.59 10.40
N GLY A 115 13.06 -11.33 9.28
CA GLY A 115 13.22 -12.78 9.30
C GLY A 115 12.06 -13.45 10.04
N THR A 116 12.31 -14.13 11.15
CA THR A 116 11.28 -14.78 11.96
C THR A 116 10.70 -13.90 13.08
N ILE A 117 11.30 -12.74 13.32
CA ILE A 117 10.89 -11.84 14.41
C ILE A 117 9.80 -10.89 13.90
N LYS A 118 8.62 -10.91 14.54
CA LYS A 118 7.56 -9.95 14.25
C LYS A 118 7.97 -8.57 14.78
N ILE A 119 7.99 -7.56 13.91
CA ILE A 119 8.39 -6.18 14.25
C ILE A 119 7.21 -5.21 14.28
N SER A 120 6.11 -5.53 13.59
CA SER A 120 4.89 -4.71 13.63
C SER A 120 3.66 -5.56 13.33
N GLU A 121 2.51 -5.11 13.85
CA GLU A 121 1.20 -5.70 13.58
C GLU A 121 0.15 -4.58 13.59
N ASN A 122 -0.76 -4.58 12.59
CA ASN A 122 -1.89 -3.67 12.55
C ASN A 122 -3.20 -4.46 12.46
N ASP A 123 -4.17 -4.05 13.26
CA ASP A 123 -5.56 -4.45 13.16
C ASP A 123 -6.38 -3.21 12.77
N ILE A 124 -7.10 -3.26 11.66
CA ILE A 124 -7.89 -2.14 11.14
C ILE A 124 -9.31 -2.61 10.88
N THR A 125 -10.29 -1.83 11.30
CA THR A 125 -11.70 -2.03 10.97
C THR A 125 -12.24 -0.81 10.24
N TYR A 126 -13.11 -1.04 9.25
CA TYR A 126 -13.64 -0.01 8.36
C TYR A 126 -15.16 0.10 8.48
N ILE A 127 -15.67 1.32 8.48
CA ILE A 127 -17.11 1.63 8.40
C ILE A 127 -17.30 2.52 7.18
N VAL A 128 -18.04 2.03 6.18
CA VAL A 128 -18.35 2.75 4.95
C VAL A 128 -19.71 3.42 5.09
N ASN A 129 -19.78 4.73 4.96
CA ASN A 129 -21.00 5.50 5.02
C ASN A 129 -21.05 6.52 3.85
N GLY A 130 -21.70 6.14 2.76
CA GLY A 130 -21.80 6.94 1.55
C GLY A 130 -20.43 7.23 0.91
N THR A 131 -20.00 8.47 0.97
CA THR A 131 -18.69 8.95 0.49
C THR A 131 -17.66 9.10 1.60
N THR A 132 -17.94 8.61 2.79
CA THR A 132 -17.02 8.64 3.93
C THR A 132 -16.70 7.22 4.36
N VAL A 133 -15.41 6.94 4.59
CA VAL A 133 -14.94 5.72 5.23
C VAL A 133 -14.23 6.10 6.52
N THR A 134 -14.62 5.50 7.63
CA THR A 134 -13.92 5.66 8.91
C THR A 134 -13.20 4.36 9.24
N ALA A 135 -11.89 4.43 9.48
CA ALA A 135 -11.08 3.32 9.92
C ALA A 135 -10.63 3.51 11.37
N GLN A 136 -10.75 2.45 12.17
CA GLN A 136 -10.14 2.35 13.51
C GLN A 136 -8.95 1.41 13.41
N LYS A 137 -7.75 1.90 13.74
CA LYS A 137 -6.50 1.18 13.58
C LYS A 137 -5.81 1.03 14.93
N ILE A 138 -5.36 -0.17 15.23
CA ILE A 138 -4.48 -0.48 16.36
C ILE A 138 -3.18 -1.04 15.77
N SER A 139 -2.09 -0.31 15.98
CA SER A 139 -0.74 -0.71 15.55
C SER A 139 0.09 -1.09 16.77
N LYS A 140 0.70 -2.27 16.74
CA LYS A 140 1.65 -2.72 17.75
C LYS A 140 3.04 -2.76 17.14
N SER A 141 4.01 -2.12 17.80
CA SER A 141 5.42 -2.17 17.41
C SER A 141 6.19 -3.05 18.37
N TYR A 142 7.14 -3.82 17.83
CA TYR A 142 7.94 -4.78 18.59
C TYR A 142 9.42 -4.47 18.38
N LEU A 143 10.25 -4.81 19.36
CA LEU A 143 11.70 -4.68 19.24
C LEU A 143 12.23 -5.67 18.19
N PRO A 144 13.07 -5.23 17.24
CA PRO A 144 13.55 -6.10 16.17
C PRO A 144 14.60 -7.12 16.65
N THR A 145 15.05 -7.02 17.90
CA THR A 145 16.03 -7.91 18.51
C THR A 145 15.43 -9.20 19.05
N ASP A 146 14.23 -9.13 19.62
CA ASP A 146 13.61 -10.25 20.35
C ASP A 146 12.08 -10.36 20.17
N GLY A 147 11.46 -9.42 19.47
CA GLY A 147 10.00 -9.39 19.27
C GLY A 147 9.21 -8.95 20.51
N THR A 148 9.85 -8.34 21.52
CA THR A 148 9.15 -7.77 22.67
C THR A 148 8.32 -6.56 22.26
N LEU A 149 7.06 -6.48 22.73
CA LEU A 149 6.20 -5.32 22.48
C LEU A 149 6.84 -4.05 23.03
N SER A 150 6.97 -3.03 22.20
CA SER A 150 7.60 -1.74 22.57
C SER A 150 6.59 -0.60 22.70
N SER A 151 5.57 -0.57 21.83
CA SER A 151 4.54 0.48 21.87
C SER A 151 3.26 0.05 21.15
N ILE A 152 2.18 0.75 21.48
CA ILE A 152 0.87 0.63 20.84
C ILE A 152 0.45 2.01 20.34
N THR A 153 0.03 2.09 19.08
CA THR A 153 -0.58 3.28 18.48
C THR A 153 -2.04 2.98 18.16
N THR A 154 -2.93 3.85 18.61
CA THR A 154 -4.34 3.83 18.21
C THR A 154 -4.60 5.01 17.29
N SER A 155 -5.28 4.76 16.15
CA SER A 155 -5.62 5.81 15.19
C SER A 155 -7.09 5.75 14.79
N THR A 156 -7.67 6.91 14.56
CA THR A 156 -8.91 7.06 13.80
C THR A 156 -8.57 7.73 12.49
N ILE A 157 -8.92 7.10 11.38
CA ILE A 157 -8.65 7.61 10.03
C ILE A 157 -10.01 7.85 9.35
N THR A 158 -10.19 9.03 8.77
CA THR A 158 -11.39 9.38 8.01
C THR A 158 -11.01 9.69 6.57
N TYR A 159 -11.54 8.90 5.64
CA TYR A 159 -11.41 9.13 4.21
C TYR A 159 -12.67 9.80 3.66
N THR A 160 -12.49 10.85 2.85
CA THR A 160 -13.54 11.41 2.01
C THR A 160 -13.30 10.91 0.59
N LEU A 161 -14.32 10.32 -0.03
CA LEU A 161 -14.24 9.71 -1.36
C LEU A 161 -14.90 10.60 -2.42
N ASP A 162 -14.38 10.58 -3.64
CA ASP A 162 -15.02 11.15 -4.81
C ASP A 162 -16.16 10.23 -5.35
N ALA A 163 -16.82 10.66 -6.43
CA ALA A 163 -17.89 9.88 -7.08
C ALA A 163 -17.37 8.53 -7.67
N LYS A 164 -16.07 8.38 -7.89
CA LYS A 164 -15.41 7.14 -8.34
C LYS A 164 -14.91 6.30 -7.16
N LYS A 165 -15.30 6.63 -5.94
CA LYS A 165 -14.88 5.98 -4.69
C LYS A 165 -13.40 6.12 -4.36
N ARG A 166 -12.66 7.06 -4.97
CA ARG A 166 -11.23 7.31 -4.69
C ARG A 166 -11.12 8.31 -3.53
N PRO A 167 -10.21 8.09 -2.56
CA PRO A 167 -9.98 9.04 -1.47
C PRO A 167 -9.45 10.38 -2.01
N ILE A 168 -10.17 11.48 -1.77
CA ILE A 168 -9.71 12.84 -2.09
C ILE A 168 -9.15 13.55 -0.86
N LYS A 169 -9.47 13.04 0.32
CA LYS A 169 -8.93 13.54 1.59
C LYS A 169 -8.86 12.39 2.59
N GLU A 170 -7.79 12.39 3.36
CA GLU A 170 -7.56 11.52 4.50
C GLU A 170 -7.23 12.40 5.71
N VAL A 171 -7.82 12.09 6.85
CA VAL A 171 -7.46 12.70 8.14
C VAL A 171 -7.20 11.57 9.12
N GLU A 172 -5.99 11.48 9.65
CA GLU A 172 -5.61 10.54 10.71
C GLU A 172 -5.33 11.29 11.99
N VAL A 173 -5.96 10.85 13.09
CA VAL A 173 -5.63 11.28 14.45
C VAL A 173 -5.14 10.07 15.20
N SER A 174 -3.96 10.16 15.81
CA SER A 174 -3.33 9.02 16.47
C SER A 174 -2.73 9.37 17.82
N GLU A 175 -2.70 8.37 18.73
CA GLU A 175 -1.99 8.38 19.99
C GLU A 175 -1.09 7.13 20.08
N LYS A 176 0.18 7.34 20.40
CA LYS A 176 1.16 6.29 20.68
C LYS A 176 1.48 6.25 22.15
N LYS A 177 1.42 5.06 22.73
CA LYS A 177 1.72 4.79 24.15
C LYS A 177 2.80 3.71 24.29
N ASP A 178 3.57 3.78 25.38
CA ASP A 178 4.45 2.69 25.78
C ASP A 178 3.65 1.51 26.35
N THR A 179 4.34 0.44 26.73
CA THR A 179 3.73 -0.76 27.31
C THR A 179 3.15 -0.56 28.70
N ALA A 180 3.53 0.50 29.41
CA ALA A 180 2.96 0.91 30.69
C ALA A 180 1.73 1.82 30.54
N GLY A 181 1.38 2.20 29.29
CA GLY A 181 0.24 3.07 28.97
C GLY A 181 0.56 4.57 28.97
N ASN A 182 1.83 4.95 29.18
CA ASN A 182 2.23 6.35 29.14
C ASN A 182 2.21 6.86 27.69
N LEU A 183 1.71 8.08 27.50
CA LEU A 183 1.69 8.73 26.21
C LEU A 183 3.10 9.04 25.73
N ILE A 184 3.46 8.59 24.53
CA ILE A 184 4.73 8.91 23.84
C ILE A 184 4.50 10.03 22.82
N GLU A 185 3.44 9.92 22.02
CA GLU A 185 3.21 10.80 20.87
C GLU A 185 1.72 10.95 20.56
N LYS A 186 1.32 12.14 20.10
CA LYS A 186 0.06 12.38 19.39
C LYS A 186 0.37 12.94 18.01
N ALA A 187 -0.36 12.51 17.01
CA ALA A 187 -0.27 13.05 15.65
C ALA A 187 -1.64 13.37 15.07
N ASN A 188 -1.66 14.38 14.21
CA ASN A 188 -2.82 14.75 13.41
C ASN A 188 -2.32 14.99 11.99
N ASP A 189 -2.67 14.09 11.09
CA ASP A 189 -2.25 14.10 9.71
C ASP A 189 -3.43 14.38 8.80
N THR A 190 -3.23 15.24 7.82
CA THR A 190 -4.20 15.47 6.73
C THR A 190 -3.48 15.31 5.41
N THR A 191 -4.01 14.42 4.56
CA THR A 191 -3.54 14.22 3.19
C THR A 191 -4.67 14.53 2.22
N THR A 192 -4.39 15.24 1.15
CA THR A 192 -5.32 15.50 0.04
C THR A 192 -4.75 15.00 -1.26
N TYR A 193 -5.63 14.53 -2.15
CA TYR A 193 -5.27 13.93 -3.43
C TYR A 193 -6.03 14.58 -4.58
N GLN A 194 -5.37 14.77 -5.71
CA GLN A 194 -5.96 15.14 -6.99
C GLN A 194 -5.66 14.04 -8.00
N TYR A 195 -6.65 13.63 -8.78
CA TYR A 195 -6.53 12.48 -9.68
C TYR A 195 -6.51 12.86 -11.15
N ALA A 196 -5.76 12.08 -11.92
CA ALA A 196 -5.76 12.14 -13.37
C ALA A 196 -7.01 11.46 -13.97
N ASN A 197 -7.21 11.71 -15.26
CA ASN A 197 -8.35 11.18 -16.04
C ASN A 197 -7.92 10.05 -16.99
N HIS A 198 -6.88 9.29 -16.62
CA HIS A 198 -6.42 8.11 -17.34
C HIS A 198 -6.67 6.84 -16.54
N HIS A 199 -6.47 5.67 -17.13
CA HIS A 199 -6.56 4.37 -16.44
C HIS A 199 -5.45 4.21 -15.41
N SER A 200 -5.74 3.56 -14.30
CA SER A 200 -4.69 3.03 -13.43
C SER A 200 -4.07 1.78 -14.05
N PHE A 201 -2.76 1.58 -13.86
CA PHE A 201 -2.09 0.38 -14.37
C PHE A 201 -2.62 -0.93 -13.76
N SER A 202 -3.25 -0.87 -12.59
CA SER A 202 -3.82 -2.02 -11.88
C SER A 202 -5.35 -2.13 -12.00
N GLU A 203 -5.99 -1.27 -12.80
CA GLU A 203 -7.46 -1.16 -12.88
C GLU A 203 -8.14 -2.48 -13.28
N ASN A 204 -7.50 -3.29 -14.13
CA ASN A 204 -8.05 -4.55 -14.61
C ASN A 204 -7.69 -5.75 -13.70
N ILE A 205 -6.93 -5.54 -12.63
CA ILE A 205 -6.63 -6.61 -11.66
C ILE A 205 -7.83 -6.77 -10.74
N LYS A 206 -8.44 -7.96 -10.75
CA LYS A 206 -9.61 -8.26 -9.92
C LYS A 206 -9.34 -8.02 -8.45
N GLY A 207 -10.31 -7.42 -7.76
CA GLY A 207 -10.28 -7.15 -6.32
C GLY A 207 -9.43 -5.97 -5.88
N MET A 208 -8.60 -5.37 -6.77
CA MET A 208 -7.82 -4.18 -6.42
C MET A 208 -8.69 -2.96 -6.14
N ASP A 209 -9.84 -2.84 -6.82
CA ASP A 209 -10.82 -1.77 -6.60
C ASP A 209 -11.44 -1.80 -5.19
N LYS A 210 -11.38 -2.93 -4.49
CA LYS A 210 -11.90 -3.09 -3.12
C LYS A 210 -10.89 -2.65 -2.05
N LEU A 211 -9.64 -2.46 -2.42
CA LEU A 211 -8.54 -2.13 -1.51
C LEU A 211 -8.15 -0.64 -1.54
N ILE A 212 -8.93 0.23 -2.19
CA ILE A 212 -8.59 1.63 -2.44
C ILE A 212 -8.43 2.50 -1.19
N TYR A 213 -8.95 2.07 -0.03
CA TYR A 213 -8.75 2.71 1.26
C TYR A 213 -8.09 1.80 2.29
N SER A 214 -7.54 0.66 1.87
CA SER A 214 -6.73 -0.20 2.74
C SER A 214 -5.37 0.43 3.03
N SER A 215 -4.70 -0.04 4.07
CA SER A 215 -3.37 0.45 4.45
C SER A 215 -2.32 0.24 3.36
N ILE A 216 -2.58 -0.67 2.40
CA ILE A 216 -1.72 -0.90 1.25
C ILE A 216 -1.96 0.08 0.10
N ALA A 217 -3.16 0.63 -0.05
CA ALA A 217 -3.49 1.59 -1.10
C ALA A 217 -3.07 3.01 -0.72
N ILE A 218 -3.23 3.34 0.54
CA ILE A 218 -2.98 4.66 1.09
C ILE A 218 -1.80 4.51 2.04
N GLY A 219 -0.60 4.46 1.48
CA GLY A 219 0.62 4.33 2.25
C GLY A 219 0.73 5.47 3.26
N GLY A 220 0.63 5.13 4.55
CA GLY A 220 0.86 6.08 5.63
C GLY A 220 2.30 6.61 5.58
N GLY A 221 2.47 7.90 5.69
CA GLY A 221 3.77 8.54 5.75
C GLY A 221 4.30 9.06 4.42
N ASP A 222 5.59 9.28 4.36
CA ASP A 222 6.28 9.97 3.26
C ASP A 222 6.45 9.12 1.99
N SER A 223 5.88 7.90 1.97
CA SER A 223 6.00 6.96 0.86
C SER A 223 4.81 7.10 -0.08
N VAL A 224 5.07 7.49 -1.30
CA VAL A 224 4.06 7.43 -2.37
C VAL A 224 3.83 5.98 -2.76
N ASN A 225 2.66 5.46 -2.44
CA ASN A 225 2.29 4.13 -2.86
C ASN A 225 1.78 4.15 -4.31
N ILE A 226 2.70 4.03 -5.25
CA ILE A 226 2.43 4.08 -6.69
C ILE A 226 1.88 2.76 -7.26
N PHE A 227 1.76 1.72 -6.41
CA PHE A 227 1.33 0.38 -6.83
C PHE A 227 -0.19 0.17 -6.82
N PHE A 228 -0.99 1.20 -6.50
CA PHE A 228 -2.41 1.01 -6.28
C PHE A 228 -3.31 1.65 -7.34
N PRO A 229 -4.61 1.24 -7.38
CA PRO A 229 -5.55 1.59 -8.43
C PRO A 229 -5.81 3.09 -8.59
N ILE A 230 -5.00 3.92 -7.95
CA ILE A 230 -5.20 5.35 -7.83
C ILE A 230 -4.16 6.09 -8.68
N SER A 231 -4.63 6.74 -9.73
CA SER A 231 -3.79 7.59 -10.58
C SER A 231 -3.83 9.04 -10.10
N TYR A 232 -3.22 9.36 -8.95
CA TYR A 232 -3.20 10.76 -8.52
C TYR A 232 -2.08 11.55 -9.19
N ILE A 233 -2.34 12.83 -9.41
CA ILE A 233 -1.38 13.77 -10.01
C ILE A 233 -0.76 14.69 -8.98
N LYS A 234 -1.40 14.83 -7.80
CA LYS A 234 -0.91 15.67 -6.70
C LYS A 234 -1.34 15.07 -5.37
N GLN A 235 -0.42 15.10 -4.42
CA GLN A 235 -0.67 14.80 -3.01
C GLN A 235 -0.12 15.94 -2.16
N GLU A 236 -0.89 16.40 -1.19
CA GLU A 236 -0.46 17.34 -0.16
C GLU A 236 -0.61 16.69 1.21
N ILE A 237 0.43 16.79 2.02
CA ILE A 237 0.49 16.19 3.36
C ILE A 237 0.74 17.31 4.37
N ASN A 238 -0.12 17.41 5.38
CA ASN A 238 0.07 18.27 6.55
C ASN A 238 0.07 17.41 7.79
N LYS A 239 1.14 17.49 8.57
CA LYS A 239 1.32 16.71 9.80
C LYS A 239 1.61 17.62 10.98
N SER A 240 1.04 17.30 12.12
CA SER A 240 1.37 17.92 13.40
C SER A 240 1.61 16.85 14.45
N PHE A 241 2.66 17.01 15.24
CA PHE A 241 3.08 16.07 16.26
C PHE A 241 3.22 16.75 17.61
N TYR A 242 2.83 16.03 18.66
CA TYR A 242 3.18 16.30 20.04
C TYR A 242 3.95 15.10 20.59
N HIS A 243 5.13 15.33 21.13
CA HIS A 243 5.96 14.30 21.72
C HIS A 243 6.09 14.55 23.23
N SER A 244 5.86 13.53 24.07
CA SER A 244 5.80 13.63 25.54
C SER A 244 7.06 13.11 26.24
N GLY A 245 8.18 12.95 25.52
CA GLY A 245 9.46 12.51 26.09
C GLY A 245 10.16 13.59 26.95
N SER A 246 11.41 13.33 27.34
CA SER A 246 12.24 14.26 28.12
C SER A 246 12.42 15.64 27.48
N SER A 247 12.12 15.75 26.20
CA SER A 247 12.03 17.00 25.45
C SER A 247 10.64 17.10 24.85
N HIS A 248 9.72 17.77 25.54
CA HIS A 248 8.40 18.08 25.00
C HIS A 248 8.57 19.02 23.81
N PHE A 249 8.18 18.60 22.62
CA PHE A 249 8.19 19.46 21.44
C PHE A 249 6.95 19.24 20.58
N ASN A 250 6.52 20.32 19.95
CA ASN A 250 5.53 20.30 18.89
C ASN A 250 6.22 20.68 17.61
N TYR A 251 5.96 19.96 16.52
CA TYR A 251 6.36 20.40 15.21
C TYR A 251 5.28 20.11 14.17
N SER A 252 5.28 20.88 13.10
CA SER A 252 4.41 20.66 11.96
C SER A 252 5.26 20.56 10.69
N TYR A 253 4.77 19.74 9.78
CA TYR A 253 5.40 19.50 8.49
C TYR A 253 4.35 19.55 7.39
N THR A 254 4.69 20.17 6.27
CA THR A 254 3.90 20.19 5.05
C THR A 254 4.72 19.64 3.91
N GLY A 255 4.20 18.62 3.24
CA GLY A 255 4.81 18.00 2.06
C GLY A 255 3.91 18.12 0.84
N GLU A 256 4.50 18.23 -0.33
CA GLU A 256 3.78 18.22 -1.60
C GLU A 256 4.53 17.30 -2.58
N SER A 257 3.78 16.40 -3.23
CA SER A 257 4.29 15.54 -4.30
C SER A 257 3.43 15.68 -5.53
N LYS A 258 4.05 15.56 -6.70
CA LYS A 258 3.39 15.51 -8.02
C LYS A 258 3.77 14.22 -8.72
N VAL A 259 2.85 13.73 -9.52
CA VAL A 259 3.08 12.55 -10.38
C VAL A 259 2.81 12.93 -11.83
N GLU A 260 3.76 12.66 -12.69
CA GLU A 260 3.65 12.84 -14.14
C GLU A 260 3.57 11.47 -14.81
N TYR A 261 2.74 11.36 -15.84
CA TYR A 261 2.47 10.12 -16.57
C TYR A 261 2.81 10.25 -18.04
N THR A 262 3.45 9.24 -18.61
CA THR A 262 3.47 9.01 -20.06
C THR A 262 2.50 7.87 -20.33
N LEU A 263 1.57 8.05 -21.25
CA LEU A 263 0.49 7.12 -21.56
C LEU A 263 0.72 6.42 -22.89
N ASN A 264 0.21 5.20 -23.03
CA ASN A 264 0.08 4.51 -24.31
C ASN A 264 -1.22 4.94 -25.04
N THR A 265 -1.45 4.40 -26.24
CA THR A 265 -2.62 4.69 -27.07
C THR A 265 -3.94 4.25 -26.43
N ASN A 266 -3.90 3.34 -25.46
CA ASN A 266 -5.05 2.86 -24.70
C ASN A 266 -5.26 3.63 -23.39
N ASN A 267 -4.57 4.77 -23.20
CA ASN A 267 -4.67 5.63 -22.04
C ASN A 267 -4.19 4.99 -20.70
N TYR A 268 -3.28 3.99 -20.78
CA TYR A 268 -2.60 3.39 -19.64
C TYR A 268 -1.19 3.96 -19.47
N PRO A 269 -0.71 4.17 -18.23
CA PRO A 269 0.62 4.73 -17.98
C PRO A 269 1.73 3.75 -18.34
N THR A 270 2.61 4.12 -19.27
CA THR A 270 3.84 3.37 -19.57
C THR A 270 5.04 3.89 -18.77
N LYS A 271 4.93 5.11 -18.27
CA LYS A 271 5.91 5.69 -17.36
C LYS A 271 5.22 6.55 -16.31
N ILE A 272 5.71 6.45 -15.08
CA ILE A 272 5.29 7.27 -13.93
C ILE A 272 6.53 7.95 -13.38
N GLN A 273 6.47 9.27 -13.18
CA GLN A 273 7.53 10.04 -12.54
C GLN A 273 6.97 10.72 -11.29
N LEU A 274 7.45 10.28 -10.15
CA LEU A 274 7.18 10.95 -8.88
C LEU A 274 8.15 12.10 -8.67
N LYS A 275 7.63 13.26 -8.32
CA LYS A 275 8.39 14.46 -7.97
C LYS A 275 7.99 14.94 -6.59
N THR A 276 8.97 15.14 -5.73
CA THR A 276 8.76 15.68 -4.38
C THR A 276 9.22 17.14 -4.36
N LYS A 277 8.44 18.00 -3.75
CA LYS A 277 8.78 19.41 -3.57
C LYS A 277 9.84 19.56 -2.49
N ASP A 278 10.95 20.16 -2.85
CA ASP A 278 12.00 20.53 -1.92
C ASP A 278 11.54 21.75 -1.11
N SER A 279 11.47 21.61 0.21
CA SER A 279 10.96 22.65 1.11
C SER A 279 11.82 23.90 1.17
N ALA A 280 13.13 23.78 0.90
CA ALA A 280 14.06 24.91 0.94
C ALA A 280 14.02 25.75 -0.35
N THR A 281 13.84 25.09 -1.50
CA THR A 281 13.89 25.77 -2.80
C THR A 281 12.53 25.95 -3.46
N GLY A 282 11.49 25.23 -2.98
CA GLY A 282 10.17 25.17 -3.60
C GLY A 282 10.14 24.42 -4.94
N GLN A 283 11.27 23.91 -5.41
CA GLN A 283 11.39 23.23 -6.69
C GLN A 283 11.03 21.76 -6.56
N TYR A 284 10.42 21.18 -7.60
CA TYR A 284 10.15 19.74 -7.67
C TYR A 284 11.39 19.00 -8.18
N LYS A 285 11.80 17.97 -7.44
CA LYS A 285 12.89 17.06 -7.80
C LYS A 285 12.34 15.68 -8.09
N ASN A 286 12.84 15.03 -9.14
CA ASN A 286 12.51 13.62 -9.40
C ASN A 286 12.98 12.77 -8.22
N SER A 287 12.09 11.98 -7.66
CA SER A 287 12.42 11.03 -6.59
C SER A 287 12.43 9.59 -7.11
N ILE A 288 11.43 9.21 -7.88
CA ILE A 288 11.29 7.84 -8.42
C ILE A 288 10.76 7.94 -9.86
N SER A 289 11.28 7.09 -10.74
CA SER A 289 10.73 6.84 -12.07
C SER A 289 10.34 5.37 -12.18
N ILE A 290 9.15 5.06 -12.72
CA ILE A 290 8.69 3.70 -12.96
C ILE A 290 8.32 3.56 -14.43
N THR A 291 8.83 2.50 -15.06
CA THR A 291 8.41 2.06 -16.39
C THR A 291 7.53 0.83 -16.26
N ILE A 292 6.48 0.75 -17.06
CA ILE A 292 5.46 -0.30 -17.00
C ILE A 292 5.37 -0.99 -18.37
N GLU A 293 5.46 -2.30 -18.39
CA GLU A 293 5.22 -3.16 -19.53
C GLU A 293 3.88 -3.88 -19.34
N TYR A 294 3.12 -4.09 -20.43
CA TYR A 294 1.79 -4.71 -20.43
C TYR A 294 1.75 -5.94 -21.35
N ASN A 295 0.73 -6.76 -21.17
CA ASN A 295 0.48 -7.96 -21.98
C ASN A 295 -0.09 -7.67 -23.38
N LYS A 296 -0.53 -6.45 -23.68
CA LYS A 296 -1.12 -5.99 -24.96
C LYS A 296 -0.63 -4.60 -25.32
#